data_bf2b8f6691729e5b2320c5c9f419fd90
#
_entry.id   bf2b8f6691729e5b2320c5c9f419fd90
#
_cell.length_a   1.000
_cell.length_b   1.000
_cell.length_c   1.000
_cell.angle_alpha   90.00
_cell.angle_beta   90.00
_cell.angle_gamma   90.00
#
_symmetry.space_group_name_H-M   'P 1'
#
loop_
_entity.id
_entity.type
_entity.pdbx_description
1 polymer ?
#
loop_
_entity_poly.entity_id
_entity_poly.type
_entity_poly.pdbx_seq_one_letter_code
_entity_poly.pdbx_strand_id
1 'polypeptide(L)'
;MNQDEYQMVGVDADGQPLYRKVDRASNDPANTSAEPSASANQPARAKKHAPEPKGMAARMASLDGVCEAHNSDYLYKALDPELVRLRHEQSQEQFPDIQFMEKEFVIKVIHRHPIGVAVIWLVSALITTLLVGIWAMLIIQNSSSNVVHQDLFSMSTGMIIIGSIISIAIIFAIIFSRVYRANCLIITTERVVQIISNSLFDTKRQTIDLGWIEDVSYHQKGFFASTIGYGSVRLSTIGDETTYYFVYSPDPQQVSMRINEIVFAVKNERALTEAQIK
;
A
#
# COMPACT_ATOMS: atom_id res chain seq x y z
N MET A 1 23.78 -27.24 -3.07
CA MET A 1 24.03 -25.82 -3.41
C MET A 1 25.33 -25.43 -2.72
N ASN A 2 26.39 -25.15 -3.50
CA ASN A 2 27.71 -24.84 -2.96
C ASN A 2 27.68 -23.49 -2.24
N GLN A 3 27.99 -23.51 -0.93
CA GLN A 3 28.03 -22.33 -0.05
C GLN A 3 29.30 -21.45 -0.22
N ASP A 4 30.22 -21.81 -1.10
CA ASP A 4 31.56 -21.20 -1.23
C ASP A 4 31.65 -20.07 -2.27
N GLU A 5 30.52 -19.66 -2.90
CA GLU A 5 30.53 -18.72 -4.02
C GLU A 5 30.12 -17.28 -3.64
N TYR A 6 29.66 -17.05 -2.40
CA TYR A 6 29.17 -15.75 -1.94
C TYR A 6 29.82 -15.32 -0.63
N GLN A 7 30.35 -14.09 -0.59
CA GLN A 7 30.93 -13.51 0.60
C GLN A 7 30.00 -12.40 1.16
N MET A 8 29.75 -12.43 2.47
CA MET A 8 28.97 -11.40 3.17
C MET A 8 29.76 -10.09 3.19
N VAL A 9 29.16 -9.00 2.66
CA VAL A 9 29.80 -7.69 2.49
C VAL A 9 29.29 -6.66 3.50
N GLY A 10 28.13 -6.89 4.12
CA GLY A 10 27.54 -5.97 5.09
C GLY A 10 26.08 -6.31 5.39
N VAL A 11 25.42 -5.40 6.09
CA VAL A 11 23.99 -5.47 6.42
C VAL A 11 23.33 -4.19 5.91
N ASP A 12 22.15 -4.29 5.31
CA ASP A 12 21.39 -3.12 4.86
C ASP A 12 20.71 -2.38 6.03
N ALA A 13 20.00 -1.30 5.73
CA ALA A 13 19.31 -0.49 6.74
C ALA A 13 18.17 -1.24 7.49
N ASP A 14 17.74 -2.39 6.96
CA ASP A 14 16.68 -3.24 7.52
C ASP A 14 17.25 -4.48 8.25
N GLY A 15 18.59 -4.57 8.41
CA GLY A 15 19.26 -5.64 9.14
C GLY A 15 19.44 -6.94 8.35
N GLN A 16 19.25 -6.93 7.01
CA GLN A 16 19.43 -8.11 6.16
C GLN A 16 20.88 -8.21 5.66
N PRO A 17 21.48 -9.43 5.65
CA PRO A 17 22.85 -9.62 5.19
C PRO A 17 22.97 -9.48 3.66
N LEU A 18 23.89 -8.62 3.21
CA LEU A 18 24.23 -8.43 1.81
C LEU A 18 25.37 -9.38 1.40
N TYR A 19 25.13 -10.19 0.35
CA TYR A 19 26.11 -11.12 -0.21
C TYR A 19 26.59 -10.66 -1.57
N ARG A 20 27.92 -10.75 -1.82
CA ARG A 20 28.53 -10.50 -3.13
C ARG A 20 29.10 -11.79 -3.68
N LYS A 21 28.88 -12.05 -4.96
CA LYS A 21 29.52 -13.15 -5.70
C LYS A 21 31.02 -12.87 -5.82
N VAL A 22 31.85 -13.85 -5.46
CA VAL A 22 33.31 -13.78 -5.58
C VAL A 22 33.70 -14.37 -6.94
N ASP A 23 34.10 -13.51 -7.88
CA ASP A 23 34.68 -13.97 -9.15
C ASP A 23 36.12 -14.44 -8.90
N ARG A 24 36.36 -15.75 -9.01
CA ARG A 24 37.67 -16.37 -8.99
C ARG A 24 38.35 -16.21 -10.35
N ALA A 25 38.83 -15.01 -10.66
CA ALA A 25 39.74 -14.82 -11.78
C ALA A 25 40.68 -13.66 -11.51
N SER A 26 41.83 -13.96 -10.99
CA SER A 26 43.17 -13.43 -11.21
C SER A 26 44.03 -13.44 -9.95
N ASN A 27 44.56 -14.59 -9.61
CA ASN A 27 45.77 -14.67 -8.80
C ASN A 27 46.90 -15.01 -9.80
N ASP A 28 47.63 -13.98 -10.25
CA ASP A 28 49.00 -14.10 -10.73
C ASP A 28 49.86 -13.15 -9.89
N PRO A 29 50.92 -13.66 -9.25
CA PRO A 29 51.81 -12.88 -8.41
C PRO A 29 53.06 -12.51 -9.18
N ALA A 30 53.18 -11.29 -9.65
CA ALA A 30 54.51 -10.66 -9.91
C ALA A 30 54.32 -9.17 -10.25
N ASN A 31 54.55 -8.26 -9.34
CA ASN A 31 55.68 -7.31 -9.43
C ASN A 31 55.63 -6.35 -8.23
N THR A 32 56.69 -6.53 -7.45
CA THR A 32 57.13 -5.63 -6.37
C THR A 32 57.93 -4.49 -7.02
N SER A 33 57.71 -3.28 -6.53
CA SER A 33 58.70 -2.27 -6.16
C SER A 33 58.38 -0.84 -6.64
N ALA A 34 58.58 0.03 -5.64
CA ALA A 34 58.98 1.43 -5.68
C ALA A 34 57.93 2.55 -5.65
N GLU A 35 57.68 3.05 -4.45
CA GLU A 35 57.55 4.48 -4.14
C GLU A 35 58.92 5.19 -4.22
N PRO A 36 59.10 6.53 -4.17
CA PRO A 36 58.18 7.61 -3.86
C PRO A 36 58.37 8.93 -4.65
N SER A 37 57.61 9.92 -4.25
CA SER A 37 57.89 11.39 -4.18
C SER A 37 57.23 12.32 -5.21
N ALA A 38 56.39 13.14 -4.59
CA ALA A 38 56.34 14.62 -4.57
C ALA A 38 56.11 15.44 -5.84
N SER A 39 55.18 16.36 -5.66
CA SER A 39 55.18 17.76 -6.14
C SER A 39 54.28 18.15 -7.31
N ALA A 40 53.26 18.92 -6.89
CA ALA A 40 52.78 20.15 -7.49
C ALA A 40 52.58 20.23 -9.04
N ASN A 41 51.35 20.40 -9.43
CA ASN A 41 50.82 21.56 -10.17
C ASN A 41 49.50 21.18 -10.85
N GLN A 42 48.44 21.85 -10.44
CA GLN A 42 47.23 21.93 -11.27
C GLN A 42 47.48 22.78 -12.52
N PRO A 43 46.89 22.43 -13.64
CA PRO A 43 46.02 23.38 -14.28
C PRO A 43 44.65 22.77 -14.67
N ALA A 44 43.67 23.66 -14.64
CA ALA A 44 42.27 23.52 -14.99
C ALA A 44 41.95 22.50 -16.08
N ARG A 45 41.23 21.46 -15.75
CA ARG A 45 40.68 20.51 -16.70
C ARG A 45 39.25 20.89 -17.05
N ALA A 46 39.09 21.33 -18.28
CA ALA A 46 37.84 21.60 -18.94
C ALA A 46 36.76 20.53 -18.63
N LYS A 47 35.56 21.01 -18.29
CA LYS A 47 34.37 20.17 -18.22
C LYS A 47 34.15 19.50 -19.57
N LYS A 48 34.51 18.23 -19.71
CA LYS A 48 34.03 17.38 -20.79
C LYS A 48 32.52 17.22 -20.55
N HIS A 49 31.73 17.74 -21.48
CA HIS A 49 30.34 17.38 -21.66
C HIS A 49 30.20 15.85 -21.65
N ALA A 50 29.45 15.32 -20.69
CA ALA A 50 28.96 13.97 -20.76
C ALA A 50 28.09 13.86 -22.01
N PRO A 51 28.21 12.79 -22.83
CA PRO A 51 27.33 12.60 -23.97
C PRO A 51 25.89 12.47 -23.45
N GLU A 52 25.01 13.30 -23.99
CA GLU A 52 23.56 13.17 -23.78
C GLU A 52 23.14 11.73 -24.08
N PRO A 53 22.33 11.10 -23.22
CA PRO A 53 21.84 9.75 -23.47
C PRO A 53 20.79 9.81 -24.61
N LYS A 54 21.24 9.66 -25.83
CA LYS A 54 20.37 9.53 -27.03
C LYS A 54 19.31 8.43 -26.90
N GLY A 55 19.42 7.56 -25.90
CA GLY A 55 18.43 6.54 -25.57
C GLY A 55 17.21 7.04 -24.78
N MET A 56 17.33 8.17 -24.06
CA MET A 56 16.23 8.67 -23.23
C MET A 56 15.22 9.46 -24.08
N ALA A 57 15.69 10.26 -25.04
CA ALA A 57 14.84 10.95 -26.00
C ALA A 57 14.08 9.98 -26.92
N ALA A 58 14.75 8.91 -27.36
CA ALA A 58 14.12 7.85 -28.16
C ALA A 58 13.11 7.03 -27.33
N ARG A 59 13.36 6.83 -26.04
CA ARG A 59 12.40 6.21 -25.11
C ARG A 59 11.23 7.14 -24.80
N MET A 60 11.45 8.45 -24.62
CA MET A 60 10.36 9.41 -24.46
C MET A 60 9.51 9.50 -25.73
N ALA A 61 10.11 9.56 -26.91
CA ALA A 61 9.36 9.56 -28.17
C ALA A 61 8.57 8.25 -28.42
N SER A 62 9.03 7.11 -27.87
CA SER A 62 8.27 5.87 -27.91
C SER A 62 7.14 5.83 -26.84
N LEU A 63 7.28 6.62 -25.76
CA LEU A 63 6.25 6.79 -24.75
C LEU A 63 5.18 7.79 -25.19
N ASP A 64 5.54 8.81 -25.96
CA ASP A 64 4.60 9.75 -26.57
C ASP A 64 3.70 9.06 -27.62
N GLY A 65 4.20 8.01 -28.28
CA GLY A 65 3.40 7.16 -29.19
C GLY A 65 2.48 6.17 -28.46
N VAL A 66 2.66 5.94 -27.15
CA VAL A 66 1.81 5.05 -26.32
C VAL A 66 0.70 5.85 -25.62
N CYS A 67 0.79 7.19 -25.64
CA CYS A 67 -0.30 8.09 -25.22
C CYS A 67 -1.32 8.38 -26.34
N GLU A 68 -1.37 7.55 -27.40
CA GLU A 68 -2.59 7.50 -28.21
C GLU A 68 -3.72 7.10 -27.29
N ALA A 69 -4.74 7.96 -27.24
CA ALA A 69 -5.96 7.72 -26.48
C ALA A 69 -6.39 6.28 -26.71
N HIS A 70 -6.19 5.45 -25.69
CA HIS A 70 -6.56 4.05 -25.74
C HIS A 70 -8.03 4.01 -26.11
N ASN A 71 -8.32 3.61 -27.36
CA ASN A 71 -9.68 3.56 -27.86
C ASN A 71 -10.39 2.40 -27.15
N SER A 72 -10.96 2.69 -25.99
CA SER A 72 -11.66 1.74 -25.13
C SER A 72 -13.06 1.36 -25.64
N ASP A 73 -13.48 1.88 -26.81
CA ASP A 73 -14.80 1.63 -27.37
C ASP A 73 -15.10 0.13 -27.57
N TYR A 74 -14.07 -0.69 -27.80
CA TYR A 74 -14.24 -2.14 -27.91
C TYR A 74 -14.73 -2.78 -26.62
N LEU A 75 -14.41 -2.21 -25.43
CA LEU A 75 -14.83 -2.74 -24.13
C LEU A 75 -16.35 -2.70 -23.98
N TYR A 76 -17.00 -1.68 -24.54
CA TYR A 76 -18.42 -1.42 -24.39
C TYR A 76 -19.28 -2.04 -25.51
N LYS A 77 -18.65 -2.62 -26.55
CA LYS A 77 -19.33 -3.11 -27.76
C LYS A 77 -20.38 -4.19 -27.49
N ALA A 78 -20.21 -4.99 -26.44
CA ALA A 78 -21.14 -6.07 -26.07
C ALA A 78 -22.15 -5.64 -25.00
N LEU A 79 -22.11 -4.38 -24.54
CA LEU A 79 -22.98 -3.85 -23.51
C LEU A 79 -24.07 -2.98 -24.13
N ASP A 80 -25.22 -2.95 -23.49
CA ASP A 80 -26.29 -2.03 -23.87
C ASP A 80 -25.84 -0.58 -23.64
N PRO A 81 -25.86 0.29 -24.66
CA PRO A 81 -25.41 1.69 -24.54
C PRO A 81 -26.20 2.47 -23.48
N GLU A 82 -27.47 2.13 -23.25
CA GLU A 82 -28.26 2.76 -22.21
C GLU A 82 -27.78 2.35 -20.80
N LEU A 83 -27.44 1.08 -20.63
CA LEU A 83 -26.84 0.56 -19.39
C LEU A 83 -25.51 1.26 -19.09
N VAL A 84 -24.65 1.43 -20.08
CA VAL A 84 -23.35 2.11 -19.93
C VAL A 84 -23.57 3.54 -19.48
N ARG A 85 -24.50 4.28 -20.12
CA ARG A 85 -24.82 5.65 -19.76
C ARG A 85 -25.35 5.78 -18.33
N LEU A 86 -26.31 4.94 -17.95
CA LEU A 86 -26.87 4.94 -16.59
C LEU A 86 -25.80 4.63 -15.53
N ARG A 87 -24.94 3.64 -15.80
CA ARG A 87 -23.85 3.31 -14.89
C ARG A 87 -22.79 4.40 -14.78
N HIS A 88 -22.51 5.08 -15.89
CA HIS A 88 -21.61 6.23 -15.88
C HIS A 88 -22.17 7.37 -15.03
N GLU A 89 -23.44 7.76 -15.22
CA GLU A 89 -24.12 8.78 -14.43
C GLU A 89 -24.14 8.42 -12.93
N GLN A 90 -24.49 7.17 -12.58
CA GLN A 90 -24.45 6.67 -11.20
C GLN A 90 -23.05 6.71 -10.60
N SER A 91 -22.02 6.41 -11.38
CA SER A 91 -20.61 6.45 -10.91
C SER A 91 -20.16 7.88 -10.63
N GLN A 92 -20.57 8.84 -11.46
CA GLN A 92 -20.29 10.26 -11.24
C GLN A 92 -21.00 10.81 -9.99
N GLU A 93 -22.24 10.44 -9.77
CA GLU A 93 -22.99 10.82 -8.57
C GLU A 93 -22.39 10.23 -7.29
N GLN A 94 -21.97 8.97 -7.35
CA GLN A 94 -21.41 8.26 -6.19
C GLN A 94 -19.99 8.71 -5.84
N PHE A 95 -19.20 9.11 -6.84
CA PHE A 95 -17.80 9.52 -6.67
C PHE A 95 -17.51 10.86 -7.39
N PRO A 96 -18.05 11.99 -6.91
CA PRO A 96 -17.89 13.28 -7.57
C PRO A 96 -16.42 13.74 -7.61
N ASP A 97 -15.57 13.23 -6.71
CA ASP A 97 -14.15 13.53 -6.63
C ASP A 97 -13.30 12.80 -7.70
N ILE A 98 -13.88 11.85 -8.44
CA ILE A 98 -13.19 11.09 -9.47
C ILE A 98 -13.68 11.57 -10.83
N GLN A 99 -12.74 12.05 -11.65
CA GLN A 99 -13.04 12.40 -13.04
C GLN A 99 -13.04 11.10 -13.87
N PHE A 100 -14.22 10.64 -14.27
CA PHE A 100 -14.37 9.48 -15.15
C PHE A 100 -14.16 9.90 -16.61
N MET A 101 -13.57 9.01 -17.40
CA MET A 101 -13.47 9.16 -18.85
C MET A 101 -14.87 8.95 -19.51
N GLU A 102 -14.98 9.28 -20.79
CA GLU A 102 -16.22 9.07 -21.53
C GLU A 102 -16.58 7.58 -21.51
N LYS A 103 -17.80 7.25 -21.10
CA LYS A 103 -18.32 5.89 -20.93
C LYS A 103 -17.70 5.06 -19.77
N GLU A 104 -16.67 5.55 -19.08
CA GLU A 104 -16.10 4.85 -17.93
C GLU A 104 -17.11 4.78 -16.79
N PHE A 105 -17.26 3.62 -16.16
CA PHE A 105 -18.09 3.43 -14.97
C PHE A 105 -17.46 2.50 -13.95
N VAL A 106 -17.93 2.57 -12.72
CA VAL A 106 -17.47 1.71 -11.61
C VAL A 106 -18.11 0.33 -11.74
N ILE A 107 -17.26 -0.71 -11.82
CA ILE A 107 -17.68 -2.10 -11.81
C ILE A 107 -17.89 -2.56 -10.37
N LYS A 108 -16.91 -2.30 -9.48
CA LYS A 108 -16.96 -2.76 -8.09
C LYS A 108 -16.16 -1.84 -7.18
N VAL A 109 -16.71 -1.61 -5.97
CA VAL A 109 -16.02 -0.94 -4.87
C VAL A 109 -15.73 -1.97 -3.79
N ILE A 110 -14.46 -2.09 -3.42
CA ILE A 110 -13.99 -3.05 -2.43
C ILE A 110 -13.50 -2.27 -1.21
N HIS A 111 -14.21 -2.41 -0.11
CA HIS A 111 -13.81 -1.85 1.18
C HIS A 111 -12.94 -2.85 1.94
N ARG A 112 -12.15 -2.35 2.89
CA ARG A 112 -11.38 -3.24 3.77
C ARG A 112 -12.29 -4.11 4.63
N HIS A 113 -11.86 -5.33 4.89
CA HIS A 113 -12.60 -6.30 5.69
C HIS A 113 -12.87 -5.78 7.12
N PRO A 114 -14.08 -5.97 7.68
CA PRO A 114 -14.46 -5.43 8.99
C PRO A 114 -13.62 -5.96 10.17
N ILE A 115 -12.85 -7.03 9.96
CA ILE A 115 -11.94 -7.56 10.98
C ILE A 115 -10.99 -6.50 11.53
N GLY A 116 -10.51 -5.58 10.70
CA GLY A 116 -9.63 -4.50 11.14
C GLY A 116 -10.31 -3.55 12.12
N VAL A 117 -11.62 -3.29 11.94
CA VAL A 117 -12.40 -2.52 12.91
C VAL A 117 -12.51 -3.29 14.23
N ALA A 118 -12.79 -4.61 14.17
CA ALA A 118 -12.86 -5.44 15.37
C ALA A 118 -11.53 -5.44 16.15
N VAL A 119 -10.39 -5.50 15.46
CA VAL A 119 -9.06 -5.40 16.07
C VAL A 119 -8.85 -4.05 16.74
N ILE A 120 -9.26 -2.92 16.12
CA ILE A 120 -9.16 -1.59 16.70
C ILE A 120 -9.92 -1.53 18.04
N TRP A 121 -11.15 -2.04 18.09
CA TRP A 121 -11.96 -2.07 19.30
C TRP A 121 -11.38 -2.99 20.37
N LEU A 122 -10.86 -4.16 19.98
CA LEU A 122 -10.22 -5.11 20.89
C LEU A 122 -8.98 -4.49 21.53
N VAL A 123 -8.10 -3.88 20.73
CA VAL A 123 -6.89 -3.21 21.24
C VAL A 123 -7.24 -2.04 22.14
N SER A 124 -8.25 -1.23 21.76
CA SER A 124 -8.74 -0.12 22.59
C SER A 124 -9.26 -0.63 23.93
N ALA A 125 -10.06 -1.70 23.95
CA ALA A 125 -10.57 -2.32 25.16
C ALA A 125 -9.44 -2.87 26.04
N LEU A 126 -8.45 -3.54 25.45
CA LEU A 126 -7.29 -4.07 26.17
C LEU A 126 -6.51 -2.97 26.86
N ILE A 127 -6.17 -1.90 26.13
CA ILE A 127 -5.43 -0.74 26.67
C ILE A 127 -6.24 -0.08 27.80
N THR A 128 -7.54 0.13 27.60
CA THR A 128 -8.41 0.72 28.59
C THR A 128 -8.48 -0.12 29.88
N THR A 129 -8.63 -1.44 29.73
CA THR A 129 -8.65 -2.38 30.86
C THR A 129 -7.34 -2.34 31.64
N LEU A 130 -6.21 -2.29 30.94
CA LEU A 130 -4.88 -2.21 31.53
C LEU A 130 -4.70 -0.90 32.32
N LEU A 131 -5.08 0.25 31.73
CA LEU A 131 -5.00 1.54 32.40
C LEU A 131 -5.87 1.61 33.64
N VAL A 132 -7.11 1.13 33.56
CA VAL A 132 -8.03 1.06 34.72
C VAL A 132 -7.48 0.11 35.79
N GLY A 133 -6.91 -1.02 35.40
CA GLY A 133 -6.27 -1.97 36.33
C GLY A 133 -5.08 -1.38 37.07
N ILE A 134 -4.19 -0.67 36.38
CA ILE A 134 -3.06 0.03 37.00
C ILE A 134 -3.57 1.07 37.98
N TRP A 135 -4.57 1.86 37.58
CA TRP A 135 -5.14 2.87 38.44
C TRP A 135 -5.78 2.27 39.70
N ALA A 136 -6.53 1.17 39.57
CA ALA A 136 -7.13 0.44 40.69
C ALA A 136 -6.05 -0.08 41.68
N MET A 137 -4.93 -0.62 41.13
CA MET A 137 -3.79 -1.08 41.94
C MET A 137 -3.15 0.06 42.74
N LEU A 138 -3.01 1.25 42.16
CA LEU A 138 -2.49 2.42 42.83
C LEU A 138 -3.39 2.87 44.01
N ILE A 139 -4.70 2.81 43.82
CA ILE A 139 -5.65 3.10 44.92
C ILE A 139 -5.46 2.13 46.08
N ILE A 140 -5.40 0.83 45.80
CA ILE A 140 -5.28 -0.20 46.85
C ILE A 140 -3.96 -0.01 47.62
N GLN A 141 -2.84 0.28 46.93
CA GLN A 141 -1.56 0.55 47.61
C GLN A 141 -1.61 1.83 48.47
N ASN A 142 -2.22 2.88 47.96
CA ASN A 142 -2.31 4.15 48.68
C ASN A 142 -3.24 4.07 49.89
N SER A 143 -4.29 3.25 49.84
CA SER A 143 -5.21 3.01 50.96
C SER A 143 -4.52 2.29 52.12
N SER A 144 -3.44 1.58 51.90
CA SER A 144 -2.64 0.87 52.90
C SER A 144 -1.60 1.77 53.59
N SER A 145 -1.22 2.89 52.97
CA SER A 145 -0.25 3.87 53.48
C SER A 145 -1.03 5.10 53.99
N ASN A 146 -1.01 5.35 55.31
CA ASN A 146 -1.66 6.48 55.97
C ASN A 146 -1.10 7.85 55.59
N VAL A 147 -0.69 8.10 54.32
CA VAL A 147 -0.07 9.33 53.85
C VAL A 147 -1.08 10.14 53.03
N VAL A 148 -1.35 11.27 53.58
CA VAL A 148 -2.06 12.49 53.20
C VAL A 148 -2.06 12.82 51.70
N HIS A 149 -3.04 12.34 50.95
CA HIS A 149 -3.64 12.97 49.76
C HIS A 149 -5.01 12.34 49.51
N GLN A 150 -5.93 12.50 50.49
CA GLN A 150 -7.27 11.90 50.42
C GLN A 150 -8.13 12.41 49.26
N ASP A 151 -7.87 13.59 48.73
CA ASP A 151 -8.74 14.22 47.73
C ASP A 151 -8.59 13.63 46.31
N LEU A 152 -7.40 13.21 45.92
CA LEU A 152 -7.16 12.59 44.62
C LEU A 152 -7.60 11.13 44.52
N PHE A 153 -7.73 10.46 45.67
CA PHE A 153 -8.14 9.05 45.78
C PHE A 153 -9.57 8.87 46.31
N SER A 154 -10.33 9.95 46.35
CA SER A 154 -11.77 9.86 46.67
C SER A 154 -12.50 9.00 45.63
N MET A 155 -13.51 8.26 46.10
CA MET A 155 -14.32 7.39 45.21
C MET A 155 -14.94 8.18 44.05
N SER A 156 -15.38 9.41 44.31
CA SER A 156 -15.94 10.30 43.28
C SER A 156 -14.91 10.75 42.23
N THR A 157 -13.72 11.15 42.66
CA THR A 157 -12.63 11.55 41.78
C THR A 157 -12.20 10.35 40.90
N GLY A 158 -12.15 9.15 41.49
CA GLY A 158 -11.87 7.92 40.79
C GLY A 158 -12.84 7.61 39.65
N MET A 159 -14.13 7.73 39.91
CA MET A 159 -15.15 7.52 38.88
C MET A 159 -15.01 8.52 37.72
N ILE A 160 -14.67 9.78 38.01
CA ILE A 160 -14.45 10.79 36.98
C ILE A 160 -13.23 10.44 36.12
N ILE A 161 -12.11 10.01 36.72
CA ILE A 161 -10.89 9.63 36.00
C ILE A 161 -11.14 8.41 35.10
N ILE A 162 -11.75 7.35 35.62
CA ILE A 162 -12.10 6.15 34.86
C ILE A 162 -13.06 6.52 33.73
N GLY A 163 -14.08 7.28 33.98
CA GLY A 163 -15.04 7.74 32.97
C GLY A 163 -14.37 8.53 31.87
N SER A 164 -13.41 9.40 32.23
CA SER A 164 -12.62 10.16 31.23
C SER A 164 -11.76 9.26 30.37
N ILE A 165 -11.05 8.29 30.97
CA ILE A 165 -10.21 7.32 30.22
C ILE A 165 -11.06 6.52 29.23
N ILE A 166 -12.20 6.00 29.69
CA ILE A 166 -13.12 5.24 28.82
C ILE A 166 -13.66 6.11 27.68
N SER A 167 -14.09 7.34 28.00
CA SER A 167 -14.61 8.27 26.98
C SER A 167 -13.58 8.61 25.91
N ILE A 168 -12.35 8.90 26.30
CA ILE A 168 -11.24 9.17 25.38
C ILE A 168 -10.96 7.94 24.51
N ALA A 169 -10.90 6.74 25.11
CA ALA A 169 -10.64 5.51 24.35
C ALA A 169 -11.73 5.23 23.30
N ILE A 170 -13.00 5.46 23.64
CA ILE A 170 -14.12 5.33 22.71
C ILE A 170 -14.00 6.33 21.57
N ILE A 171 -13.68 7.59 21.83
CA ILE A 171 -13.51 8.62 20.81
C ILE A 171 -12.40 8.20 19.84
N PHE A 172 -11.24 7.78 20.34
CA PHE A 172 -10.15 7.30 19.49
C PHE A 172 -10.55 6.06 18.68
N ALA A 173 -11.23 5.08 19.29
CA ALA A 173 -11.70 3.89 18.59
C ALA A 173 -12.66 4.24 17.44
N ILE A 174 -13.55 5.21 17.63
CA ILE A 174 -14.46 5.70 16.58
C ILE A 174 -13.66 6.37 15.45
N ILE A 175 -12.72 7.25 15.79
CA ILE A 175 -11.87 7.97 14.81
C ILE A 175 -11.09 6.97 13.96
N PHE A 176 -10.36 6.04 14.57
CA PHE A 176 -9.60 5.03 13.85
C PHE A 176 -10.49 4.12 13.01
N SER A 177 -11.68 3.77 13.49
CA SER A 177 -12.64 2.98 12.71
C SER A 177 -13.13 3.74 11.47
N ARG A 178 -13.32 5.07 11.55
CA ARG A 178 -13.68 5.91 10.39
C ARG A 178 -12.57 5.97 9.36
N VAL A 179 -11.33 6.22 9.80
CA VAL A 179 -10.14 6.23 8.93
C VAL A 179 -9.94 4.87 8.24
N TYR A 180 -10.08 3.78 9.00
CA TYR A 180 -9.95 2.43 8.45
C TYR A 180 -10.98 2.15 7.35
N ARG A 181 -12.25 2.51 7.56
CA ARG A 181 -13.35 2.29 6.59
C ARG A 181 -13.27 3.19 5.36
N ALA A 182 -12.59 4.33 5.45
CA ALA A 182 -12.40 5.23 4.32
C ALA A 182 -11.47 4.67 3.24
N ASN A 183 -10.71 3.60 3.55
CA ASN A 183 -9.85 2.94 2.58
C ASN A 183 -10.67 2.01 1.68
N CYS A 184 -10.59 2.21 0.37
CA CYS A 184 -11.27 1.37 -0.61
C CYS A 184 -10.45 1.23 -1.90
N LEU A 185 -10.77 0.17 -2.64
CA LEU A 185 -10.28 -0.11 -3.97
C LEU A 185 -11.47 -0.06 -4.92
N ILE A 186 -11.45 0.85 -5.88
CA ILE A 186 -12.49 1.06 -6.87
C ILE A 186 -11.99 0.49 -8.18
N ILE A 187 -12.70 -0.46 -8.73
CA ILE A 187 -12.41 -1.06 -10.03
C ILE A 187 -13.38 -0.45 -11.03
N THR A 188 -12.83 0.25 -12.03
CA THR A 188 -13.60 0.78 -13.15
C THR A 188 -13.37 -0.06 -14.41
N THR A 189 -14.00 0.31 -15.50
CA THR A 189 -13.81 -0.35 -16.80
C THR A 189 -12.45 -0.10 -17.42
N GLU A 190 -11.74 0.98 -17.03
CA GLU A 190 -10.46 1.39 -17.64
C GLU A 190 -9.29 1.41 -16.66
N ARG A 191 -9.56 1.61 -15.37
CA ARG A 191 -8.52 1.77 -14.34
C ARG A 191 -8.93 1.22 -12.99
N VAL A 192 -7.95 1.07 -12.12
CA VAL A 192 -8.14 0.76 -10.70
C VAL A 192 -7.74 1.98 -9.89
N VAL A 193 -8.64 2.46 -9.04
CA VAL A 193 -8.38 3.61 -8.16
C VAL A 193 -8.32 3.12 -6.72
N GLN A 194 -7.17 3.30 -6.08
CA GLN A 194 -6.98 2.98 -4.67
C GLN A 194 -7.01 4.27 -3.83
N ILE A 195 -7.92 4.34 -2.87
CA ILE A 195 -8.01 5.41 -1.90
C ILE A 195 -7.41 4.91 -0.58
N ILE A 196 -6.36 5.60 -0.12
CA ILE A 196 -5.63 5.27 1.10
C ILE A 196 -5.77 6.46 2.06
N SER A 197 -6.50 6.29 3.14
CA SER A 197 -6.60 7.27 4.22
C SER A 197 -5.71 6.82 5.37
N ASN A 198 -4.65 7.58 5.65
CA ASN A 198 -3.74 7.34 6.76
C ASN A 198 -4.22 8.03 8.04
N SER A 199 -4.93 9.15 7.90
CA SER A 199 -5.52 9.92 9.00
C SER A 199 -6.82 10.58 8.56
N LEU A 200 -7.46 11.33 9.46
CA LEU A 200 -8.66 12.12 9.12
C LEU A 200 -8.39 13.21 8.08
N PHE A 201 -7.14 13.66 7.95
CA PHE A 201 -6.74 14.80 7.13
C PHE A 201 -5.74 14.42 6.01
N ASP A 202 -5.28 13.16 5.99
CA ASP A 202 -4.34 12.66 4.99
C ASP A 202 -4.98 11.52 4.20
N THR A 203 -5.33 11.83 2.95
CA THR A 203 -5.89 10.86 2.00
C THR A 203 -5.06 10.89 0.73
N LYS A 204 -4.51 9.75 0.36
CA LYS A 204 -3.77 9.54 -0.87
C LYS A 204 -4.63 8.74 -1.85
N ARG A 205 -4.69 9.21 -3.09
CA ARG A 205 -5.32 8.49 -4.20
C ARG A 205 -4.26 8.01 -5.17
N GLN A 206 -4.35 6.74 -5.55
CA GLN A 206 -3.47 6.13 -6.55
C GLN A 206 -4.35 5.55 -7.65
N THR A 207 -4.05 5.91 -8.88
CA THR A 207 -4.77 5.42 -10.07
C THR A 207 -3.82 4.61 -10.92
N ILE A 208 -4.27 3.44 -11.34
CA ILE A 208 -3.52 2.49 -12.14
C ILE A 208 -4.39 2.13 -13.33
N ASP A 209 -3.93 2.39 -14.52
CA ASP A 209 -4.60 1.97 -15.75
C ASP A 209 -4.55 0.43 -15.88
N LEU A 210 -5.65 -0.19 -16.28
CA LEU A 210 -5.75 -1.64 -16.43
C LEU A 210 -4.79 -2.19 -17.48
N GLY A 211 -4.50 -1.42 -18.51
CA GLY A 211 -3.53 -1.79 -19.56
C GLY A 211 -2.09 -1.94 -19.05
N TRP A 212 -1.75 -1.19 -17.98
CA TRP A 212 -0.42 -1.22 -17.38
C TRP A 212 -0.25 -2.28 -16.30
N ILE A 213 -1.32 -2.94 -15.86
CA ILE A 213 -1.23 -4.02 -14.86
C ILE A 213 -0.63 -5.26 -15.53
N GLU A 214 0.50 -5.72 -15.04
CA GLU A 214 1.18 -6.93 -15.53
C GLU A 214 0.68 -8.18 -14.82
N ASP A 215 0.65 -8.14 -13.48
CA ASP A 215 0.27 -9.26 -12.62
C ASP A 215 -0.64 -8.81 -11.47
N VAL A 216 -1.64 -9.63 -11.20
CA VAL A 216 -2.53 -9.47 -10.05
C VAL A 216 -2.50 -10.74 -9.23
N SER A 217 -1.90 -10.65 -8.07
CA SER A 217 -1.77 -11.77 -7.14
C SER A 217 -2.46 -11.47 -5.81
N TYR A 218 -2.80 -12.50 -5.07
CA TYR A 218 -3.35 -12.36 -3.73
C TYR A 218 -2.52 -13.14 -2.72
N HIS A 219 -2.57 -12.70 -1.47
CA HIS A 219 -1.87 -13.34 -0.38
C HIS A 219 -2.75 -13.43 0.87
N GLN A 220 -3.00 -14.65 1.33
CA GLN A 220 -3.66 -14.96 2.60
C GLN A 220 -2.66 -15.68 3.49
N LYS A 221 -2.28 -15.05 4.62
CA LYS A 221 -1.31 -15.65 5.55
C LYS A 221 -1.92 -15.87 6.92
N GLY A 222 -1.87 -17.12 7.35
CA GLY A 222 -2.27 -17.54 8.70
C GLY A 222 -3.69 -18.10 8.78
N PHE A 223 -3.93 -18.83 9.86
CA PHE A 223 -5.18 -19.55 10.13
C PHE A 223 -6.40 -18.59 10.13
N PHE A 224 -6.30 -17.45 10.82
CA PHE A 224 -7.40 -16.48 10.88
C PHE A 224 -7.74 -15.87 9.53
N ALA A 225 -6.72 -15.54 8.72
CA ALA A 225 -6.93 -14.98 7.38
C ALA A 225 -7.68 -15.97 6.48
N SER A 226 -7.30 -17.24 6.51
CA SER A 226 -7.94 -18.29 5.73
C SER A 226 -9.36 -18.61 6.21
N THR A 227 -9.59 -18.63 7.54
CA THR A 227 -10.91 -18.97 8.10
C THR A 227 -11.92 -17.83 7.94
N ILE A 228 -11.48 -16.59 8.10
CA ILE A 228 -12.36 -15.40 8.06
C ILE A 228 -12.49 -14.86 6.62
N GLY A 229 -11.60 -15.27 5.70
CA GLY A 229 -11.66 -14.87 4.29
C GLY A 229 -11.11 -13.48 4.01
N TYR A 230 -10.08 -13.03 4.72
CA TYR A 230 -9.42 -11.75 4.42
C TYR A 230 -7.96 -11.96 3.99
N GLY A 231 -7.42 -10.99 3.25
CA GLY A 231 -6.02 -11.05 2.82
C GLY A 231 -5.58 -9.76 2.15
N SER A 232 -4.52 -9.83 1.36
CA SER A 232 -4.03 -8.72 0.56
C SER A 232 -4.07 -9.05 -0.92
N VAL A 233 -4.38 -8.05 -1.74
CA VAL A 233 -4.28 -8.09 -3.20
C VAL A 233 -3.09 -7.24 -3.59
N ARG A 234 -2.25 -7.78 -4.46
CA ARG A 234 -1.07 -7.14 -5.01
C ARG A 234 -1.28 -6.89 -6.49
N LEU A 235 -1.00 -5.67 -6.93
CA LEU A 235 -1.04 -5.25 -8.32
C LEU A 235 0.37 -4.82 -8.72
N SER A 236 0.93 -5.44 -9.75
CA SER A 236 2.24 -5.08 -10.32
C SER A 236 2.03 -4.44 -11.68
N THR A 237 2.74 -3.35 -11.96
CA THR A 237 2.66 -2.62 -13.24
C THR A 237 3.90 -2.86 -14.11
N ILE A 238 3.72 -2.74 -15.43
CA ILE A 238 4.79 -2.92 -16.43
C ILE A 238 5.82 -1.81 -16.29
N GLY A 239 7.09 -2.18 -16.28
CA GLY A 239 8.23 -1.26 -16.43
C GLY A 239 8.63 -0.45 -15.20
N ASP A 240 7.82 -0.41 -14.18
CA ASP A 240 8.14 0.20 -12.90
C ASP A 240 8.16 -0.84 -11.80
N GLU A 241 9.12 -0.74 -10.90
CA GLU A 241 9.20 -1.58 -9.70
C GLU A 241 8.08 -1.24 -8.69
N THR A 242 7.08 -0.44 -9.09
CA THR A 242 5.96 -0.03 -8.24
C THR A 242 4.95 -1.16 -8.10
N THR A 243 4.90 -1.69 -6.91
CA THR A 243 3.90 -2.67 -6.51
C THR A 243 2.87 -2.01 -5.60
N TYR A 244 1.61 -2.17 -5.94
CA TYR A 244 0.49 -1.65 -5.15
C TYR A 244 -0.11 -2.76 -4.30
N TYR A 245 -0.32 -2.48 -3.01
CA TYR A 245 -0.91 -3.43 -2.07
C TYR A 245 -2.23 -2.90 -1.53
N PHE A 246 -3.28 -3.69 -1.66
CA PHE A 246 -4.54 -3.47 -0.96
C PHE A 246 -4.68 -4.51 0.14
N VAL A 247 -4.41 -4.09 1.38
CA VAL A 247 -4.42 -4.98 2.56
C VAL A 247 -5.82 -5.06 3.18
N TYR A 248 -6.11 -6.19 3.84
CA TYR A 248 -7.41 -6.51 4.42
C TYR A 248 -8.56 -6.51 3.41
N SER A 249 -8.30 -6.98 2.18
CA SER A 249 -9.35 -7.23 1.21
C SER A 249 -10.24 -8.39 1.67
N PRO A 250 -11.57 -8.26 1.60
CA PRO A 250 -12.45 -9.41 1.71
C PRO A 250 -12.27 -10.29 0.47
N ASP A 251 -12.34 -11.60 0.64
CA ASP A 251 -12.23 -12.59 -0.43
C ASP A 251 -11.17 -12.25 -1.50
N PRO A 252 -9.88 -12.11 -1.10
CA PRO A 252 -8.83 -11.56 -1.97
C PRO A 252 -8.62 -12.42 -3.22
N GLN A 253 -8.93 -13.72 -3.16
CA GLN A 253 -8.92 -14.60 -4.31
C GLN A 253 -9.94 -14.16 -5.37
N GLN A 254 -11.20 -13.94 -4.98
CA GLN A 254 -12.24 -13.50 -5.90
C GLN A 254 -11.94 -12.11 -6.48
N VAL A 255 -11.40 -11.21 -5.64
CA VAL A 255 -11.01 -9.87 -6.06
C VAL A 255 -9.89 -9.94 -7.11
N SER A 256 -8.84 -10.72 -6.87
CA SER A 256 -7.74 -10.87 -7.82
C SER A 256 -8.19 -11.52 -9.12
N MET A 257 -9.04 -12.54 -9.06
CA MET A 257 -9.62 -13.18 -10.25
C MET A 257 -10.44 -12.17 -11.08
N ARG A 258 -11.28 -11.37 -10.42
CA ARG A 258 -12.11 -10.36 -11.10
C ARG A 258 -11.26 -9.29 -11.79
N ILE A 259 -10.21 -8.79 -11.11
CA ILE A 259 -9.29 -7.81 -11.72
C ILE A 259 -8.57 -8.46 -12.91
N ASN A 260 -8.07 -9.70 -12.77
CA ASN A 260 -7.40 -10.41 -13.86
C ASN A 260 -8.30 -10.64 -15.08
N GLU A 261 -9.59 -10.95 -14.88
CA GLU A 261 -10.55 -11.08 -15.97
C GLU A 261 -10.71 -9.78 -16.77
N ILE A 262 -10.80 -8.65 -16.05
CA ILE A 262 -10.94 -7.33 -16.68
C ILE A 262 -9.63 -6.94 -17.38
N VAL A 263 -8.47 -7.11 -16.72
CA VAL A 263 -7.15 -6.87 -17.31
C VAL A 263 -6.94 -7.70 -18.57
N PHE A 264 -7.38 -8.98 -18.56
CA PHE A 264 -7.31 -9.84 -19.72
C PHE A 264 -8.18 -9.35 -20.87
N ALA A 265 -9.39 -8.85 -20.57
CA ALA A 265 -10.28 -8.28 -21.58
C ALA A 265 -9.66 -7.02 -22.20
N VAL A 266 -9.11 -6.12 -21.38
CA VAL A 266 -8.43 -4.90 -21.83
C VAL A 266 -7.21 -5.23 -22.71
N LYS A 267 -6.32 -6.11 -22.25
CA LYS A 267 -5.09 -6.47 -23.00
C LYS A 267 -5.34 -7.20 -24.32
N ASN A 268 -6.44 -7.92 -24.42
CA ASN A 268 -6.79 -8.66 -25.64
C ASN A 268 -7.87 -7.97 -26.49
N GLU A 269 -8.16 -6.70 -26.22
CA GLU A 269 -9.15 -5.88 -26.93
C GLU A 269 -10.52 -6.59 -27.03
N ARG A 270 -10.93 -7.28 -25.95
CA ARG A 270 -12.20 -8.00 -25.87
C ARG A 270 -13.26 -7.14 -25.20
N ALA A 271 -14.48 -7.23 -25.73
CA ALA A 271 -15.61 -6.59 -25.10
C ALA A 271 -15.92 -7.20 -23.72
N LEU A 272 -16.24 -6.34 -22.75
CA LEU A 272 -16.72 -6.76 -21.44
C LEU A 272 -18.12 -7.39 -21.57
N THR A 273 -18.35 -8.47 -20.85
CA THR A 273 -19.66 -9.13 -20.78
C THR A 273 -20.43 -8.64 -19.56
N GLU A 274 -21.77 -8.73 -19.61
CA GLU A 274 -22.61 -8.37 -18.45
C GLU A 274 -22.26 -9.17 -17.18
N ALA A 275 -21.77 -10.40 -17.32
CA ALA A 275 -21.31 -11.22 -16.20
C ALA A 275 -20.08 -10.64 -15.50
N GLN A 276 -19.22 -9.92 -16.22
CA GLN A 276 -18.00 -9.30 -15.69
C GLN A 276 -18.26 -7.96 -14.99
N ILE A 277 -19.37 -7.31 -15.30
CA ILE A 277 -19.75 -6.03 -14.70
C ILE A 277 -20.79 -6.17 -13.56
N LYS A 278 -21.28 -7.37 -13.31
CA LYS A 278 -22.23 -7.70 -12.26
C LYS A 278 -21.52 -8.16 -10.99
#